data_2a83c1ce08f537b91c20b60b1121bd7b
#
_entry.id   2a83c1ce08f537b91c20b60b1121bd7b
#
_cell.length_a   1.000
_cell.length_b   1.000
_cell.length_c   1.000
_cell.angle_alpha   90.00
_cell.angle_beta   90.00
_cell.angle_gamma   90.00
#
_symmetry.space_group_name_H-M   'P 1'
#
loop_
_entity.id
_entity.type
_entity.pdbx_description
1 polymer ?
#
loop_
_entity_poly.entity_id
_entity_poly.type
_entity_poly.pdbx_seq_one_letter_code
_entity_poly.pdbx_strand_id
1 'polypeptide(L)' 'MSDHYVYVWSFEVAADKADEFRRLYGPNGAWSQLFASADGYIDTQLLEDRGKPGRFMTIDRWESEDAFRAFRSA' A
#
# COMPACT_ATOMS: atom_id res chain seq x y z
N MET A 1 1.43 -8.05 23.46
CA MET A 1 2.06 -7.94 22.15
C MET A 1 0.96 -7.74 21.11
N SER A 2 1.00 -6.63 20.42
CA SER A 2 -0.02 -6.37 19.41
C SER A 2 0.45 -6.93 18.08
N ASP A 3 -0.41 -7.71 17.44
CA ASP A 3 -0.13 -8.24 16.11
C ASP A 3 -0.63 -7.25 15.09
N HIS A 4 0.30 -6.72 14.32
CA HIS A 4 -0.08 -5.84 13.23
C HIS A 4 -0.76 -6.63 12.11
N TYR A 5 -1.69 -6.00 11.44
CA TYR A 5 -2.31 -6.57 10.27
C TYR A 5 -1.61 -6.03 9.03
N VAL A 6 -1.20 -6.91 8.14
CA VAL A 6 -0.47 -6.54 6.93
C VAL A 6 -1.31 -6.95 5.72
N TYR A 7 -1.51 -6.01 4.82
CA TYR A 7 -2.24 -6.26 3.58
C TYR A 7 -1.30 -6.08 2.40
N VAL A 8 -1.17 -7.12 1.59
CA VAL A 8 -0.22 -7.15 0.48
C VAL A 8 -0.95 -7.22 -0.85
N TRP A 9 -0.60 -6.33 -1.76
CA TRP A 9 -1.11 -6.32 -3.13
C TRP A 9 0.03 -6.53 -4.11
N SER A 10 -0.23 -7.29 -5.17
CA SER A 10 0.71 -7.43 -6.29
C SER A 10 0.11 -6.78 -7.52
N PHE A 11 0.96 -6.09 -8.29
CA PHE A 11 0.53 -5.37 -9.48
C PHE A 11 1.47 -5.65 -10.64
N GLU A 12 0.92 -5.71 -11.85
CA GLU A 12 1.71 -5.66 -13.06
C GLU A 12 1.30 -4.42 -13.84
N VAL A 13 2.27 -3.56 -14.11
CA VAL A 13 2.05 -2.24 -14.69
C VAL A 13 2.88 -2.12 -15.95
N ALA A 14 2.31 -1.54 -17.01
CA ALA A 14 3.05 -1.28 -18.23
C ALA A 14 4.25 -0.38 -17.92
N ALA A 15 5.39 -0.62 -18.60
CA ALA A 15 6.62 0.10 -18.30
C ALA A 15 6.47 1.61 -18.40
N ASP A 16 5.67 2.09 -19.35
CA ASP A 16 5.44 3.53 -19.54
C ASP A 16 4.53 4.13 -18.46
N LYS A 17 3.93 3.30 -17.62
CA LYS A 17 3.06 3.75 -16.54
C LYS A 17 3.71 3.60 -15.15
N ALA A 18 4.94 3.09 -15.11
CA ALA A 18 5.59 2.79 -13.84
C ALA A 18 5.79 4.02 -12.96
N ASP A 19 6.20 5.15 -13.54
CA ASP A 19 6.42 6.37 -12.76
C ASP A 19 5.12 6.89 -12.16
N GLU A 20 4.04 6.85 -12.92
CA GLU A 20 2.73 7.25 -12.42
C GLU A 20 2.27 6.34 -11.29
N PHE A 21 2.50 5.04 -11.45
CA PHE A 21 2.16 4.07 -10.41
C PHE A 21 2.92 4.36 -9.11
N ARG A 22 4.24 4.65 -9.20
CA ARG A 22 5.03 4.96 -8.01
C ARG A 22 4.51 6.19 -7.29
N ARG A 23 4.06 7.19 -8.00
CA ARG A 23 3.51 8.40 -7.38
C ARG A 23 2.20 8.14 -6.66
N LEU A 24 1.36 7.28 -7.21
CA LEU A 24 0.05 6.99 -6.62
C LEU A 24 0.13 6.04 -5.43
N TYR A 25 1.01 5.04 -5.52
CA TYR A 25 1.05 3.95 -4.55
C TYR A 25 2.27 3.96 -3.64
N GLY A 26 3.18 4.90 -3.82
CA GLY A 26 4.34 5.03 -2.95
C GLY A 26 3.98 5.56 -1.57
N PRO A 27 4.95 5.58 -0.64
CA PRO A 27 4.69 6.00 0.75
C PRO A 27 4.12 7.40 0.90
N ASN A 28 4.38 8.30 -0.05
CA ASN A 28 3.83 9.65 -0.04
C ASN A 28 2.80 9.86 -1.14
N GLY A 29 2.27 8.78 -1.69
CA GLY A 29 1.30 8.85 -2.77
C GLY A 29 -0.11 9.12 -2.29
N ALA A 30 -1.03 9.23 -3.25
CA ALA A 30 -2.43 9.54 -2.98
C ALA A 30 -3.09 8.50 -2.06
N TRP A 31 -2.79 7.22 -2.28
CA TRP A 31 -3.38 6.16 -1.47
C TRP A 31 -2.88 6.21 -0.03
N SER A 32 -1.58 6.43 0.16
CA SER A 32 -1.04 6.56 1.52
C SER A 32 -1.61 7.76 2.25
N GLN A 33 -1.81 8.86 1.55
CA GLN A 33 -2.43 10.04 2.15
C GLN A 33 -3.87 9.78 2.55
N LEU A 34 -4.61 9.04 1.73
CA LEU A 34 -5.97 8.66 2.06
C LEU A 34 -6.00 7.76 3.29
N PHE A 35 -5.12 6.76 3.34
CA PHE A 35 -5.04 5.85 4.48
C PHE A 35 -4.60 6.58 5.75
N ALA A 36 -3.76 7.60 5.64
CA ALA A 36 -3.23 8.31 6.79
C ALA A 36 -4.33 8.96 7.64
N SER A 37 -5.49 9.20 7.04
CA SER A 37 -6.63 9.75 7.78
C SER A 37 -7.41 8.68 8.56
N ALA A 38 -7.10 7.41 8.36
CA ALA A 38 -7.83 6.31 8.99
C ALA A 38 -7.20 5.93 10.32
N ASP A 39 -8.05 5.64 11.30
CA ASP A 39 -7.56 5.16 12.59
C ASP A 39 -6.92 3.79 12.44
N GLY A 40 -5.73 3.63 13.00
CA GLY A 40 -5.04 2.36 12.99
C GLY A 40 -4.14 2.11 11.80
N TYR A 41 -4.08 3.03 10.85
CA TYR A 41 -3.12 2.92 9.74
C TYR A 41 -1.71 3.22 10.25
N ILE A 42 -0.74 2.42 9.84
CA ILE A 42 0.66 2.61 10.25
C ILE A 42 1.48 3.17 9.10
N ASP A 43 1.67 2.39 8.04
CA ASP A 43 2.45 2.84 6.89
C ASP A 43 2.20 1.96 5.65
N THR A 44 2.79 2.39 4.55
CA THR A 44 2.78 1.67 3.28
C THR A 44 4.21 1.57 2.75
N GLN A 45 4.58 0.39 2.26
CA GLN A 45 5.83 0.19 1.55
C GLN A 45 5.52 -0.18 0.11
N LEU A 46 6.28 0.39 -0.82
CA LEU A 46 6.22 0.03 -2.23
C LEU A 46 7.49 -0.71 -2.60
N LEU A 47 7.33 -1.91 -3.11
CA LEU A 47 8.44 -2.76 -3.55
C LEU A 47 8.37 -2.90 -5.07
N GLU A 48 9.52 -2.91 -5.70
CA GLU A 48 9.63 -3.07 -7.14
C GLU A 48 10.53 -4.26 -7.43
N ASP A 49 10.10 -5.14 -8.36
CA ASP A 49 10.88 -6.30 -8.77
C ASP A 49 11.95 -5.86 -9.76
N ARG A 50 13.22 -5.98 -9.37
CA ARG A 50 14.33 -5.61 -10.23
C ARG A 50 14.46 -6.51 -11.45
N GLY A 51 14.07 -7.76 -11.32
CA GLY A 51 14.18 -8.72 -12.39
C GLY A 51 13.05 -8.66 -13.40
N LYS A 52 11.98 -7.93 -13.08
CA LYS A 52 10.80 -7.88 -13.93
C LYS A 52 10.21 -6.47 -13.90
N PRO A 53 10.61 -5.59 -14.80
CA PRO A 53 10.11 -4.22 -14.83
C PRO A 53 8.58 -4.17 -14.90
N GLY A 54 7.99 -3.26 -14.12
CA GLY A 54 6.56 -3.10 -14.07
C GLY A 54 5.87 -3.99 -13.04
N ARG A 55 6.59 -4.88 -12.38
CA ARG A 55 6.01 -5.69 -11.31
C ARG A 55 6.25 -5.02 -9.98
N PHE A 56 5.16 -4.71 -9.29
CA PHE A 56 5.20 -4.02 -8.01
C PHE A 56 4.41 -4.79 -6.95
N MET A 57 4.76 -4.50 -5.71
CA MET A 57 4.03 -5.02 -4.56
C MET A 57 3.90 -3.90 -3.53
N THR A 58 2.71 -3.73 -2.98
CA THR A 58 2.51 -2.79 -1.88
C THR A 58 2.21 -3.55 -0.61
N ILE A 59 2.76 -3.08 0.49
CA ILE A 59 2.53 -3.65 1.81
C ILE A 59 1.98 -2.55 2.70
N ASP A 60 0.70 -2.68 3.07
CA ASP A 60 0.03 -1.74 3.95
C ASP A 60 -0.03 -2.34 5.35
N ARG A 61 0.46 -1.61 6.34
CA ARG A 61 0.45 -2.08 7.73
C ARG A 61 -0.59 -1.32 8.53
N TRP A 62 -1.36 -2.06 9.32
CA TRP A 62 -2.43 -1.56 10.16
C TRP A 62 -2.26 -2.10 11.57
N GLU A 63 -2.76 -1.37 12.56
CA GLU A 63 -2.68 -1.83 13.96
C GLU A 63 -3.43 -3.13 14.16
N SER A 64 -4.53 -3.35 13.43
CA SER A 64 -5.32 -4.57 13.54
C SER A 64 -6.14 -4.78 12.29
N GLU A 65 -6.63 -6.00 12.11
CA GLU A 65 -7.55 -6.30 11.01
C GLU A 65 -8.86 -5.52 11.16
N ASP A 66 -9.31 -5.32 12.40
CA ASP A 66 -10.53 -4.56 12.65
C ASP A 66 -10.41 -3.12 12.17
N ALA A 67 -9.24 -2.49 12.37
CA ALA A 67 -8.98 -1.13 11.88
C ALA A 67 -9.05 -1.06 10.35
N PHE A 68 -8.46 -2.05 9.68
CA PHE A 68 -8.49 -2.13 8.22
C PHE A 68 -9.92 -2.31 7.72
N ARG A 69 -10.67 -3.21 8.34
CA ARG A 69 -12.07 -3.46 7.93
C ARG A 69 -12.95 -2.23 8.15
N ALA A 70 -12.72 -1.51 9.24
CA ALA A 70 -13.47 -0.29 9.52
C ALA A 70 -13.22 0.76 8.45
N PHE A 71 -11.97 0.89 8.00
CA PHE A 71 -11.64 1.80 6.91
C PHE A 71 -12.35 1.42 5.61
N ARG A 72 -12.38 0.13 5.28
CA ARG A 72 -13.00 -0.33 4.04
C ARG A 72 -14.52 -0.19 4.06
N SER A 73 -15.12 -0.20 5.24
CA SER A 73 -16.57 -0.10 5.39
C SER A 73 -17.08 1.34 5.41
N ALA A 74 -16.17 2.28 5.56
CA ALA A 74 -16.52 3.69 5.66
C ALA A 74 -16.96 4.30 4.33
#